data_141cbbd60f9513e219a10a74884ab153
#
_entry.id   141cbbd60f9513e219a10a74884ab153
#
_cell.length_a   1.000
_cell.length_b   1.000
_cell.length_c   1.000
_cell.angle_alpha   90.00
_cell.angle_beta   90.00
_cell.angle_gamma   90.00
#
_symmetry.space_group_name_H-M   'P 1'
#
loop_
_entity.id
_entity.type
_entity.pdbx_description
1 polymer ?
#
loop_
_entity_poly.entity_id
_entity_poly.type
_entity_poly.pdbx_seq_one_letter_code
_entity_poly.pdbx_strand_id
1 'polypeptide(L)'
;MAPFFNGYFLSLGIKKENLIWSTETNEQMSKDGMKYGAIDPCFPAKVAQAHIHQLLYHEKTDYLYFPAITHTANFLENVMGSTSCPVVQGTPLVMKSSFTTEKDYFREKDTHYINDAIDFQNIGYLKKQLLETWGKRLGLTKEENAFAVQEGLKALGLFEKSMEEKGKEILERVERDKTMAVLFIGRPYHLDPGLNHQILDEVQNLGFPILTMTSIPKDKTWLSKYFEGNPFDINDVWPENFSTNSAQKVWAAKFAARNPHLAVIDISSFKCGHDAPTYGIIDSIMGEARSAYLTLHDLDQTSPTESFKIRLKTFAYNLNKRIEKMRKENHPWIQPPSTGQMPIPANTVNKSATVSLF
;
A
#
# COMPACT_ATOMS: atom_id res chain seq x y z
N MET A 1 6.42 -2.32 6.56
CA MET A 1 6.86 -2.37 8.00
C MET A 1 7.88 -3.49 8.29
N ALA A 2 7.99 -4.55 7.48
CA ALA A 2 8.98 -5.60 7.72
C ALA A 2 10.42 -5.10 7.94
N PRO A 3 10.96 -4.14 7.17
CA PRO A 3 12.31 -3.61 7.44
C PRO A 3 12.46 -3.01 8.83
N PHE A 4 11.44 -2.31 9.34
CA PHE A 4 11.43 -1.76 10.69
C PHE A 4 11.56 -2.89 11.75
N PHE A 5 10.69 -3.90 11.69
CA PHE A 5 10.72 -4.97 12.69
C PHE A 5 11.98 -5.82 12.59
N ASN A 6 12.52 -6.04 11.40
CA ASN A 6 13.83 -6.67 11.25
C ASN A 6 14.92 -5.86 11.94
N GLY A 7 15.02 -4.55 11.69
CA GLY A 7 15.98 -3.67 12.35
C GLY A 7 15.80 -3.65 13.87
N TYR A 8 14.56 -3.55 14.35
CA TYR A 8 14.22 -3.54 15.77
C TYR A 8 14.68 -4.84 16.47
N PHE A 9 14.24 -5.99 16.02
CA PHE A 9 14.53 -7.26 16.69
C PHE A 9 16.00 -7.70 16.54
N LEU A 10 16.60 -7.49 15.37
CA LEU A 10 18.02 -7.82 15.16
C LEU A 10 18.95 -6.99 16.05
N SER A 11 18.63 -5.71 16.27
CA SER A 11 19.41 -4.84 17.16
C SER A 11 19.30 -5.21 18.64
N LEU A 12 18.25 -5.93 19.02
CA LEU A 12 18.07 -6.53 20.35
C LEU A 12 18.79 -7.88 20.49
N GLY A 13 19.50 -8.35 19.49
CA GLY A 13 20.23 -9.61 19.50
C GLY A 13 19.41 -10.85 19.14
N ILE A 14 18.15 -10.69 18.71
CA ILE A 14 17.37 -11.81 18.18
C ILE A 14 18.00 -12.22 16.83
N LYS A 15 18.32 -13.49 16.69
CA LYS A 15 18.96 -14.01 15.48
C LYS A 15 18.00 -13.98 14.31
N LYS A 16 18.55 -13.80 13.10
CA LYS A 16 17.76 -13.70 11.86
C LYS A 16 16.90 -14.95 11.63
N GLU A 17 17.42 -16.12 11.91
CA GLU A 17 16.71 -17.40 11.79
C GLU A 17 15.52 -17.55 12.76
N ASN A 18 15.47 -16.74 13.81
CA ASN A 18 14.36 -16.68 14.76
C ASN A 18 13.30 -15.61 14.42
N LEU A 19 13.49 -14.85 13.34
CA LEU A 19 12.51 -13.90 12.82
C LEU A 19 11.79 -14.51 11.63
N ILE A 20 10.69 -15.18 11.91
CA ILE A 20 9.93 -15.92 10.91
C ILE A 20 8.81 -15.01 10.36
N TRP A 21 8.78 -14.87 9.05
CA TRP A 21 7.71 -14.19 8.32
C TRP A 21 6.83 -15.22 7.64
N SER A 22 5.54 -14.96 7.52
CA SER A 22 4.67 -15.77 6.68
C SER A 22 5.12 -15.69 5.21
N THR A 23 4.93 -16.78 4.48
CA THR A 23 5.24 -16.85 3.04
C THR A 23 4.27 -16.01 2.22
N GLU A 24 4.55 -15.84 0.93
CA GLU A 24 3.63 -15.22 -0.01
C GLU A 24 2.28 -15.95 -0.05
N THR A 25 1.21 -15.20 -0.24
CA THR A 25 -0.15 -15.77 -0.35
C THR A 25 -0.27 -16.71 -1.54
N ASN A 26 -0.84 -17.88 -1.29
CA ASN A 26 -1.19 -18.82 -2.35
C ASN A 26 -2.58 -19.45 -2.11
N GLU A 27 -3.11 -20.10 -3.12
CA GLU A 27 -4.47 -20.64 -3.09
C GLU A 27 -4.66 -21.70 -1.98
N GLN A 28 -3.70 -22.60 -1.78
CA GLN A 28 -3.79 -23.63 -0.75
C GLN A 28 -3.80 -23.02 0.65
N MET A 29 -2.89 -22.11 0.92
CA MET A 29 -2.81 -21.38 2.20
C MET A 29 -4.13 -20.64 2.48
N SER A 30 -4.70 -20.00 1.47
CA SER A 30 -5.98 -19.30 1.57
C SER A 30 -7.13 -20.25 1.94
N LYS A 31 -7.21 -21.41 1.29
CA LYS A 31 -8.22 -22.45 1.60
C LYS A 31 -8.09 -22.98 3.04
N ASP A 32 -6.88 -23.19 3.51
CA ASP A 32 -6.62 -23.67 4.86
C ASP A 32 -6.97 -22.62 5.92
N GLY A 33 -6.70 -21.35 5.67
CA GLY A 33 -7.04 -20.25 6.56
C GLY A 33 -8.53 -19.99 6.69
N MET A 34 -9.31 -20.19 5.63
CA MET A 34 -10.77 -19.93 5.64
C MET A 34 -11.59 -20.79 6.61
N LYS A 35 -11.00 -21.84 7.19
CA LYS A 35 -11.68 -22.73 8.14
C LYS A 35 -12.04 -22.08 9.48
N TYR A 36 -11.43 -20.94 9.81
CA TYR A 36 -11.59 -20.30 11.12
C TYR A 36 -12.73 -19.28 11.22
N GLY A 37 -13.54 -19.15 10.17
CA GLY A 37 -14.86 -18.52 10.20
C GLY A 37 -14.91 -17.09 10.75
N ALA A 38 -14.12 -16.17 10.22
CA ALA A 38 -14.16 -14.79 10.67
C ALA A 38 -15.09 -13.92 9.84
N ILE A 39 -15.32 -12.72 10.36
CA ILE A 39 -15.96 -11.62 9.63
C ILE A 39 -15.19 -11.38 8.34
N ASP A 40 -15.89 -11.20 7.23
CA ASP A 40 -15.34 -10.93 5.90
C ASP A 40 -15.56 -9.45 5.52
N PRO A 41 -14.79 -8.50 6.11
CA PRO A 41 -14.94 -7.08 5.79
C PRO A 41 -14.32 -6.75 4.41
N CYS A 42 -13.23 -7.39 4.05
CA CYS A 42 -12.57 -7.31 2.73
C CYS A 42 -11.64 -8.51 2.52
N PHE A 43 -11.30 -8.79 1.27
CA PHE A 43 -10.48 -9.95 0.92
C PHE A 43 -9.10 -9.98 1.62
N PRO A 44 -8.32 -8.89 1.70
CA PRO A 44 -7.04 -8.90 2.40
C PRO A 44 -7.14 -9.24 3.90
N ALA A 45 -8.19 -8.78 4.58
CA ALA A 45 -8.43 -9.14 5.98
C ALA A 45 -8.73 -10.64 6.15
N LYS A 46 -9.46 -11.22 5.19
CA LYS A 46 -9.72 -12.65 5.15
C LYS A 46 -8.43 -13.47 4.92
N VAL A 47 -7.56 -12.99 4.04
CA VAL A 47 -6.26 -13.63 3.79
C VAL A 47 -5.35 -13.57 5.02
N ALA A 48 -5.49 -12.58 5.90
CA ALA A 48 -4.73 -12.54 7.16
C ALA A 48 -4.94 -13.79 8.03
N GLN A 49 -6.12 -14.44 7.99
CA GLN A 49 -6.35 -15.72 8.68
C GLN A 49 -5.43 -16.82 8.14
N ALA A 50 -5.22 -16.84 6.83
CA ALA A 50 -4.36 -17.82 6.19
C ALA A 50 -2.91 -17.69 6.64
N HIS A 51 -2.42 -16.45 6.79
CA HIS A 51 -1.09 -16.19 7.31
C HIS A 51 -0.93 -16.57 8.78
N ILE A 52 -1.93 -16.28 9.62
CA ILE A 52 -1.93 -16.73 11.02
C ILE A 52 -1.93 -18.26 11.09
N HIS A 53 -2.78 -18.92 10.30
CA HIS A 53 -2.82 -20.37 10.23
C HIS A 53 -1.45 -20.94 9.80
N GLN A 54 -0.86 -20.41 8.74
CA GLN A 54 0.42 -20.87 8.23
C GLN A 54 1.51 -20.78 9.31
N LEU A 55 1.64 -19.63 9.98
CA LEU A 55 2.63 -19.43 11.04
C LEU A 55 2.36 -20.35 12.25
N LEU A 56 1.08 -20.57 12.61
CA LEU A 56 0.72 -21.36 13.78
C LEU A 56 0.89 -22.87 13.59
N TYR A 57 0.70 -23.36 12.35
CA TYR A 57 0.69 -24.81 12.07
C TYR A 57 1.92 -25.33 11.33
N HIS A 58 2.62 -24.46 10.61
CA HIS A 58 3.78 -24.86 9.82
C HIS A 58 5.11 -24.38 10.41
N GLU A 59 5.05 -23.45 11.39
CA GLU A 59 6.23 -22.93 12.06
C GLU A 59 6.14 -23.20 13.57
N LYS A 60 7.29 -23.29 14.23
CA LYS A 60 7.35 -23.33 15.68
C LYS A 60 7.76 -21.94 16.19
N THR A 61 6.83 -21.23 16.82
CA THR A 61 7.06 -19.85 17.29
C THR A 61 6.64 -19.71 18.75
N ASP A 62 7.46 -19.04 19.56
CA ASP A 62 7.09 -18.68 20.94
C ASP A 62 6.08 -17.51 20.94
N TYR A 63 6.27 -16.57 20.02
CA TYR A 63 5.44 -15.35 19.88
C TYR A 63 4.95 -15.19 18.45
N LEU A 64 3.65 -15.06 18.25
CA LEU A 64 3.06 -14.64 16.99
C LEU A 64 2.61 -13.19 17.13
N TYR A 65 3.35 -12.29 16.48
CA TYR A 65 3.14 -10.84 16.60
C TYR A 65 2.41 -10.27 15.40
N PHE A 66 1.19 -9.84 15.62
CA PHE A 66 0.36 -9.18 14.61
C PHE A 66 -0.20 -7.87 15.17
N PRO A 67 0.60 -6.77 15.13
CA PRO A 67 0.22 -5.50 15.74
C PRO A 67 -0.94 -4.81 15.00
N ALA A 68 -1.78 -4.13 15.76
CA ALA A 68 -2.80 -3.23 15.25
C ALA A 68 -2.16 -1.87 14.90
N ILE A 69 -1.80 -1.66 13.64
CA ILE A 69 -1.18 -0.42 13.20
C ILE A 69 -2.26 0.66 13.06
N THR A 70 -2.26 1.65 13.95
CA THR A 70 -3.28 2.71 14.00
C THR A 70 -2.96 3.87 13.07
N HIS A 71 -1.70 4.30 13.04
CA HIS A 71 -1.22 5.39 12.19
C HIS A 71 0.11 5.01 11.54
N THR A 72 0.34 5.56 10.36
CA THR A 72 1.61 5.41 9.65
C THR A 72 2.18 6.78 9.32
N ALA A 73 3.51 6.91 9.27
CA ALA A 73 4.13 8.14 8.84
C ALA A 73 3.62 8.53 7.43
N ASN A 74 3.36 9.82 7.25
CA ASN A 74 2.92 10.38 5.98
C ASN A 74 3.90 11.48 5.57
N PHE A 75 4.37 11.44 4.32
CA PHE A 75 5.23 12.47 3.75
C PHE A 75 4.43 13.62 3.14
N LEU A 76 3.12 13.45 2.96
CA LEU A 76 2.24 14.51 2.47
C LEU A 76 2.05 15.58 3.53
N GLU A 77 2.02 16.82 3.08
CA GLU A 77 1.80 18.00 3.90
C GLU A 77 0.31 18.41 3.87
N ASN A 78 -0.13 19.16 4.87
CA ASN A 78 -1.51 19.66 4.98
C ASN A 78 -2.60 18.59 5.00
N VAL A 79 -2.27 17.40 5.52
CA VAL A 79 -3.23 16.30 5.66
C VAL A 79 -4.07 16.46 6.94
N MET A 80 -5.34 16.06 6.90
CA MET A 80 -6.21 16.03 8.09
C MET A 80 -5.81 14.94 9.09
N GLY A 81 -5.16 13.88 8.61
CA GLY A 81 -4.73 12.77 9.46
C GLY A 81 -3.84 11.77 8.73
N SER A 82 -3.35 10.78 9.49
CA SER A 82 -2.49 9.72 8.97
C SER A 82 -2.95 8.33 9.44
N THR A 83 -4.25 8.17 9.55
CA THR A 83 -4.90 6.97 10.05
C THR A 83 -4.72 5.79 9.07
N SER A 84 -4.47 4.61 9.61
CA SER A 84 -4.60 3.36 8.88
C SER A 84 -6.08 3.00 8.67
N CYS A 85 -6.36 2.12 7.73
CA CYS A 85 -7.71 1.60 7.52
C CYS A 85 -8.27 0.96 8.81
N PRO A 86 -9.52 1.23 9.22
CA PRO A 86 -10.14 0.60 10.40
C PRO A 86 -10.12 -0.92 10.37
N VAL A 87 -10.22 -1.53 9.17
CA VAL A 87 -10.09 -2.98 9.02
C VAL A 87 -8.67 -3.45 9.36
N VAL A 88 -7.63 -2.72 8.92
CA VAL A 88 -6.24 -3.02 9.30
C VAL A 88 -6.05 -2.93 10.80
N GLN A 89 -6.63 -1.91 11.46
CA GLN A 89 -6.56 -1.74 12.91
C GLN A 89 -7.30 -2.85 13.66
N GLY A 90 -8.47 -3.27 13.16
CA GLY A 90 -9.31 -4.27 13.82
C GLY A 90 -8.92 -5.71 13.52
N THR A 91 -8.29 -6.00 12.39
CA THR A 91 -7.97 -7.36 11.96
C THR A 91 -7.18 -8.17 13.01
N PRO A 92 -6.17 -7.65 13.72
CA PRO A 92 -5.47 -8.42 14.75
C PRO A 92 -6.37 -8.89 15.90
N LEU A 93 -7.36 -8.08 16.29
CA LEU A 93 -8.36 -8.45 17.31
C LEU A 93 -9.34 -9.49 16.79
N VAL A 94 -9.81 -9.32 15.56
CA VAL A 94 -10.68 -10.29 14.89
C VAL A 94 -9.99 -11.64 14.77
N MET A 95 -8.71 -11.67 14.40
CA MET A 95 -7.92 -12.91 14.34
C MET A 95 -7.80 -13.56 15.71
N LYS A 96 -7.51 -12.80 16.76
CA LYS A 96 -7.52 -13.32 18.12
C LYS A 96 -8.84 -14.01 18.45
N SER A 97 -9.95 -13.33 18.21
CA SER A 97 -11.29 -13.90 18.46
C SER A 97 -11.53 -15.17 17.64
N SER A 98 -11.24 -15.15 16.34
CA SER A 98 -11.47 -16.30 15.46
C SER A 98 -10.70 -17.54 15.88
N PHE A 99 -9.46 -17.38 16.33
CA PHE A 99 -8.60 -18.48 16.79
C PHE A 99 -8.78 -18.84 18.26
N THR A 100 -9.73 -18.23 18.96
CA THR A 100 -10.02 -18.55 20.38
C THR A 100 -11.50 -18.81 20.66
N THR A 101 -12.40 -18.75 19.66
CA THR A 101 -13.85 -18.91 19.84
C THR A 101 -14.24 -20.36 20.17
N GLU A 102 -13.81 -21.33 19.38
CA GLU A 102 -14.12 -22.76 19.62
C GLU A 102 -13.19 -23.36 20.65
N LYS A 103 -11.91 -23.07 20.52
CA LYS A 103 -10.84 -23.43 21.45
C LYS A 103 -9.70 -22.46 21.24
N ASP A 104 -8.82 -22.35 22.23
CA ASP A 104 -7.61 -21.52 22.12
C ASP A 104 -6.53 -22.26 21.33
N TYR A 105 -6.52 -22.04 20.00
CA TYR A 105 -5.54 -22.64 19.09
C TYR A 105 -4.12 -22.16 19.35
N PHE A 106 -3.92 -20.93 19.85
CA PHE A 106 -2.60 -20.42 20.20
C PHE A 106 -2.03 -21.16 21.39
N ARG A 107 -2.85 -21.37 22.44
CA ARG A 107 -2.45 -22.14 23.63
C ARG A 107 -2.17 -23.60 23.30
N GLU A 108 -2.95 -24.21 22.39
CA GLU A 108 -2.72 -25.59 21.94
C GLU A 108 -1.34 -25.77 21.28
N LYS A 109 -0.85 -24.72 20.63
CA LYS A 109 0.45 -24.68 19.95
C LYS A 109 1.58 -24.07 20.78
N ASP A 110 1.30 -23.80 22.07
CA ASP A 110 2.26 -23.14 22.97
C ASP A 110 2.84 -21.83 22.41
N THR A 111 1.99 -21.06 21.71
CA THR A 111 2.34 -19.80 21.05
C THR A 111 1.63 -18.64 21.71
N HIS A 112 2.35 -17.57 22.05
CA HIS A 112 1.76 -16.34 22.58
C HIS A 112 1.36 -15.40 21.45
N TYR A 113 0.06 -15.19 21.25
CA TYR A 113 -0.45 -14.22 20.27
C TYR A 113 -0.42 -12.79 20.83
N ILE A 114 0.23 -11.88 20.12
CA ILE A 114 0.43 -10.48 20.51
C ILE A 114 -0.15 -9.57 19.42
N ASN A 115 -1.08 -8.69 19.81
CA ASN A 115 -1.85 -7.85 18.90
C ASN A 115 -2.00 -6.40 19.39
N ASP A 116 -1.01 -5.92 20.13
CA ASP A 116 -1.03 -4.57 20.71
C ASP A 116 -1.07 -3.49 19.62
N ALA A 117 -1.65 -2.33 19.96
CA ALA A 117 -1.73 -1.19 19.05
C ALA A 117 -0.38 -0.49 18.91
N ILE A 118 -0.06 -0.06 17.68
CA ILE A 118 1.19 0.65 17.37
C ILE A 118 0.90 1.87 16.49
N ASP A 119 1.53 2.98 16.86
CA ASP A 119 1.49 4.25 16.14
C ASP A 119 2.88 4.59 15.58
N PHE A 120 3.03 4.56 14.25
CA PHE A 120 4.27 4.93 13.57
C PHE A 120 4.38 6.43 13.26
N GLN A 121 3.32 7.20 13.46
CA GLN A 121 3.35 8.65 13.27
C GLN A 121 4.08 9.34 14.42
N ASN A 122 3.89 8.85 15.66
CA ASN A 122 4.48 9.42 16.85
C ASN A 122 5.57 8.50 17.43
N ILE A 123 6.83 8.86 17.21
CA ILE A 123 7.99 8.07 17.69
C ILE A 123 8.00 7.91 19.21
N GLY A 124 7.51 8.89 19.97
CA GLY A 124 7.40 8.80 21.43
C GLY A 124 6.41 7.71 21.86
N TYR A 125 5.23 7.68 21.21
CA TYR A 125 4.25 6.60 21.42
C TYR A 125 4.77 5.25 20.95
N LEU A 126 5.40 5.19 19.78
CA LEU A 126 5.99 3.95 19.27
C LEU A 126 6.96 3.33 20.27
N LYS A 127 7.88 4.14 20.84
CA LYS A 127 8.83 3.68 21.88
C LYS A 127 8.10 3.15 23.11
N LYS A 128 7.07 3.86 23.58
CA LYS A 128 6.28 3.45 24.75
C LYS A 128 5.54 2.14 24.49
N GLN A 129 4.82 2.05 23.39
CA GLN A 129 4.02 0.88 23.01
C GLN A 129 4.89 -0.37 22.82
N LEU A 130 6.04 -0.25 22.14
CA LEU A 130 6.95 -1.39 21.97
C LEU A 130 7.60 -1.82 23.29
N LEU A 131 7.91 -0.88 24.20
CA LEU A 131 8.39 -1.22 25.53
C LEU A 131 7.30 -1.93 26.35
N GLU A 132 6.06 -1.50 26.29
CA GLU A 132 4.92 -2.15 26.95
C GLU A 132 4.71 -3.58 26.40
N THR A 133 4.81 -3.73 25.07
CA THR A 133 4.68 -5.04 24.41
C THR A 133 5.84 -5.98 24.73
N TRP A 134 7.08 -5.52 24.56
CA TRP A 134 8.25 -6.40 24.56
C TRP A 134 9.13 -6.31 25.82
N GLY A 135 9.04 -5.21 26.58
CA GLY A 135 9.91 -4.94 27.70
C GLY A 135 10.00 -6.09 28.71
N LYS A 136 8.85 -6.56 29.22
CA LYS A 136 8.81 -7.70 30.16
C LYS A 136 9.13 -9.04 29.48
N ARG A 137 8.69 -9.23 28.22
CA ARG A 137 8.84 -10.51 27.49
C ARG A 137 10.29 -10.79 27.13
N LEU A 138 11.04 -9.75 26.82
CA LEU A 138 12.45 -9.84 26.40
C LEU A 138 13.43 -9.28 27.44
N GLY A 139 12.92 -8.78 28.58
CA GLY A 139 13.75 -8.20 29.64
C GLY A 139 14.43 -6.88 29.28
N LEU A 140 13.77 -6.04 28.45
CA LEU A 140 14.37 -4.83 27.90
C LEU A 140 14.31 -3.65 28.87
N THR A 141 15.40 -2.89 28.93
CA THR A 141 15.42 -1.54 29.48
C THR A 141 14.77 -0.52 28.52
N LYS A 142 14.50 0.69 29.02
CA LYS A 142 14.00 1.79 28.18
C LYS A 142 15.02 2.20 27.11
N GLU A 143 16.28 2.18 27.46
CA GLU A 143 17.42 2.58 26.63
C GLU A 143 17.59 1.58 25.47
N GLU A 144 17.59 0.28 25.76
CA GLU A 144 17.67 -0.80 24.76
C GLU A 144 16.49 -0.73 23.79
N ASN A 145 15.26 -0.59 24.30
CA ASN A 145 14.09 -0.43 23.45
C ASN A 145 14.17 0.85 22.60
N ALA A 146 14.62 1.98 23.17
CA ALA A 146 14.74 3.23 22.43
C ALA A 146 15.78 3.13 21.31
N PHE A 147 16.92 2.46 21.57
CA PHE A 147 17.93 2.15 20.58
C PHE A 147 17.36 1.25 19.47
N ALA A 148 16.67 0.18 19.84
CA ALA A 148 16.06 -0.75 18.86
C ALA A 148 15.04 -0.07 17.96
N VAL A 149 14.21 0.84 18.49
CA VAL A 149 13.29 1.64 17.68
C VAL A 149 14.04 2.51 16.66
N GLN A 150 15.17 3.13 17.05
CA GLN A 150 15.98 3.91 16.14
C GLN A 150 16.58 3.06 15.01
N GLU A 151 17.13 1.88 15.34
CA GLU A 151 17.65 0.95 14.32
C GLU A 151 16.54 0.42 13.41
N GLY A 152 15.33 0.19 13.94
CA GLY A 152 14.17 -0.16 13.13
C GLY A 152 13.78 0.95 12.14
N LEU A 153 13.71 2.19 12.60
CA LEU A 153 13.43 3.36 11.74
C LEU A 153 14.52 3.59 10.69
N LYS A 154 15.78 3.41 11.06
CA LYS A 154 16.91 3.49 10.15
C LYS A 154 16.83 2.41 9.05
N ALA A 155 16.52 1.16 9.42
CA ALA A 155 16.34 0.08 8.46
C ALA A 155 15.18 0.34 7.49
N LEU A 156 14.08 0.89 7.97
CA LEU A 156 12.95 1.30 7.13
C LEU A 156 13.36 2.42 6.16
N GLY A 157 14.03 3.47 6.66
CA GLY A 157 14.49 4.59 5.83
C GLY A 157 15.50 4.18 4.77
N LEU A 158 16.41 3.25 5.07
CA LEU A 158 17.34 2.69 4.09
C LEU A 158 16.61 1.91 2.98
N PHE A 159 15.61 1.13 3.35
CA PHE A 159 14.77 0.43 2.38
C PHE A 159 14.02 1.41 1.48
N GLU A 160 13.34 2.40 2.05
CA GLU A 160 12.61 3.41 1.28
C GLU A 160 13.53 4.18 0.32
N LYS A 161 14.70 4.61 0.81
CA LYS A 161 15.71 5.27 -0.03
C LYS A 161 16.18 4.39 -1.18
N SER A 162 16.46 3.11 -0.93
CA SER A 162 16.85 2.16 -1.99
C SER A 162 15.75 2.00 -3.05
N MET A 163 14.47 1.96 -2.63
CA MET A 163 13.35 1.90 -3.55
C MET A 163 13.23 3.18 -4.39
N GLU A 164 13.40 4.36 -3.80
CA GLU A 164 13.37 5.63 -4.50
C GLU A 164 14.52 5.78 -5.51
N GLU A 165 15.74 5.33 -5.15
CA GLU A 165 16.89 5.31 -6.05
C GLU A 165 16.63 4.41 -7.27
N LYS A 166 16.08 3.22 -7.06
CA LYS A 166 15.68 2.32 -8.15
C LYS A 166 14.56 2.90 -9.00
N GLY A 167 13.58 3.53 -8.38
CA GLY A 167 12.52 4.22 -9.09
C GLY A 167 13.06 5.35 -9.98
N LYS A 168 13.98 6.14 -9.46
CA LYS A 168 14.65 7.21 -10.22
C LYS A 168 15.40 6.65 -11.43
N GLU A 169 16.20 5.58 -11.26
CA GLU A 169 16.91 4.91 -12.37
C GLU A 169 15.94 4.47 -13.48
N ILE A 170 14.78 3.89 -13.10
CA ILE A 170 13.76 3.45 -14.06
C ILE A 170 13.18 4.65 -14.81
N LEU A 171 12.81 5.71 -14.09
CA LEU A 171 12.21 6.92 -14.67
C LEU A 171 13.16 7.60 -15.65
N GLU A 172 14.43 7.79 -15.28
CA GLU A 172 15.44 8.37 -16.14
C GLU A 172 15.71 7.50 -17.38
N ARG A 173 15.67 6.18 -17.23
CA ARG A 173 15.83 5.24 -18.36
C ARG A 173 14.67 5.35 -19.35
N VAL A 174 13.42 5.29 -18.88
CA VAL A 174 12.26 5.33 -19.79
C VAL A 174 12.11 6.68 -20.48
N GLU A 175 12.50 7.77 -19.81
CA GLU A 175 12.57 9.11 -20.39
C GLU A 175 13.61 9.18 -21.51
N ARG A 176 14.86 8.74 -21.26
CA ARG A 176 15.94 8.69 -22.24
C ARG A 176 15.61 7.81 -23.45
N ASP A 177 15.06 6.63 -23.20
CA ASP A 177 14.79 5.61 -24.22
C ASP A 177 13.42 5.84 -24.94
N LYS A 178 12.71 6.90 -24.58
CA LYS A 178 11.35 7.21 -25.07
C LYS A 178 10.42 6.01 -25.00
N THR A 179 10.42 5.36 -23.83
CA THR A 179 9.55 4.23 -23.49
C THR A 179 8.63 4.60 -22.33
N MET A 180 7.90 3.64 -21.79
CA MET A 180 7.01 3.84 -20.65
C MET A 180 7.30 2.81 -19.56
N ALA A 181 7.11 3.22 -18.30
CA ALA A 181 6.98 2.34 -17.15
C ALA A 181 5.52 2.32 -16.67
N VAL A 182 5.17 1.30 -15.90
CA VAL A 182 3.88 1.20 -15.26
C VAL A 182 4.01 1.50 -13.78
N LEU A 183 3.33 2.53 -13.30
CA LEU A 183 3.18 2.82 -11.89
C LEU A 183 1.99 2.03 -11.34
N PHE A 184 2.30 1.12 -10.42
CA PHE A 184 1.33 0.34 -9.71
C PHE A 184 0.88 1.07 -8.45
N ILE A 185 -0.39 1.47 -8.39
CA ILE A 185 -0.98 2.13 -7.24
C ILE A 185 -2.01 1.21 -6.58
N GLY A 186 -1.90 1.08 -5.27
CA GLY A 186 -2.74 0.20 -4.47
C GLY A 186 -2.35 0.25 -2.99
N ARG A 187 -3.00 -0.57 -2.20
CA ARG A 187 -2.64 -0.70 -0.78
C ARG A 187 -1.33 -1.47 -0.62
N PRO A 188 -0.55 -1.27 0.46
CA PRO A 188 0.73 -1.96 0.65
C PRO A 188 0.65 -3.49 0.55
N TYR A 189 -0.45 -4.10 0.97
CA TYR A 189 -0.64 -5.56 0.89
C TYR A 189 -0.82 -6.06 -0.55
N HIS A 190 -1.17 -5.20 -1.50
CA HIS A 190 -1.24 -5.59 -2.92
C HIS A 190 0.15 -5.81 -3.55
N LEU A 191 1.24 -5.64 -2.82
CA LEU A 191 2.56 -6.10 -3.27
C LEU A 191 2.75 -7.61 -3.11
N ASP A 192 1.88 -8.27 -2.37
CA ASP A 192 1.85 -9.74 -2.27
C ASP A 192 1.32 -10.35 -3.58
N PRO A 193 2.05 -11.31 -4.21
CA PRO A 193 1.67 -11.89 -5.50
C PRO A 193 0.32 -12.58 -5.51
N GLY A 194 -0.07 -13.22 -4.40
CA GLY A 194 -1.37 -13.88 -4.29
C GLY A 194 -2.52 -12.90 -4.17
N LEU A 195 -2.28 -11.72 -3.58
CA LEU A 195 -3.28 -10.65 -3.46
C LEU A 195 -3.38 -9.79 -4.72
N ASN A 196 -2.31 -9.64 -5.48
CA ASN A 196 -2.33 -8.88 -6.73
C ASN A 196 -2.53 -9.77 -7.97
N HIS A 197 -2.78 -11.06 -7.80
CA HIS A 197 -2.99 -12.02 -8.90
C HIS A 197 -1.82 -12.09 -9.89
N GLN A 198 -0.58 -11.89 -9.41
CA GLN A 198 0.63 -11.88 -10.24
C GLN A 198 0.63 -10.78 -11.33
N ILE A 199 -0.20 -9.73 -11.15
CA ILE A 199 -0.31 -8.62 -12.11
C ILE A 199 1.04 -7.97 -12.36
N LEU A 200 1.88 -7.82 -11.34
CA LEU A 200 3.21 -7.22 -11.47
C LEU A 200 4.10 -8.06 -12.39
N ASP A 201 4.12 -9.36 -12.20
CA ASP A 201 4.92 -10.28 -13.04
C ASP A 201 4.42 -10.29 -14.48
N GLU A 202 3.09 -10.34 -14.67
CA GLU A 202 2.49 -10.29 -16.01
C GLU A 202 2.85 -8.99 -16.76
N VAL A 203 2.82 -7.84 -16.10
CA VAL A 203 3.22 -6.55 -16.70
C VAL A 203 4.70 -6.53 -17.07
N GLN A 204 5.58 -7.09 -16.22
CA GLN A 204 7.00 -7.22 -16.52
C GLN A 204 7.25 -8.17 -17.69
N ASN A 205 6.54 -9.30 -17.76
CA ASN A 205 6.59 -10.25 -18.88
C ASN A 205 6.13 -9.62 -20.20
N LEU A 206 5.23 -8.61 -20.13
CA LEU A 206 4.82 -7.82 -21.29
C LEU A 206 5.84 -6.72 -21.68
N GLY A 207 6.98 -6.63 -20.98
CA GLY A 207 8.11 -5.78 -21.32
C GLY A 207 8.09 -4.38 -20.68
N PHE A 208 7.23 -4.14 -19.69
CA PHE A 208 7.15 -2.85 -18.99
C PHE A 208 7.80 -2.92 -17.62
N PRO A 209 8.77 -2.03 -17.31
CA PRO A 209 9.28 -1.89 -15.94
C PRO A 209 8.19 -1.36 -15.04
N ILE A 210 8.20 -1.84 -13.78
CA ILE A 210 7.22 -1.47 -12.76
C ILE A 210 7.81 -0.53 -11.74
N LEU A 211 7.01 0.46 -11.37
CA LEU A 211 7.19 1.32 -10.23
C LEU A 211 6.06 1.07 -9.24
N THR A 212 6.36 1.16 -7.97
CA THR A 212 5.37 1.18 -6.88
C THR A 212 5.32 2.57 -6.26
N MET A 213 4.32 2.87 -5.46
CA MET A 213 4.24 4.17 -4.78
C MET A 213 5.47 4.46 -3.90
N THR A 214 6.08 3.42 -3.31
CA THR A 214 7.29 3.55 -2.49
C THR A 214 8.52 3.89 -3.31
N SER A 215 8.55 3.57 -4.61
CA SER A 215 9.67 3.84 -5.49
C SER A 215 9.63 5.21 -6.17
N ILE A 216 8.59 6.00 -5.95
CA ILE A 216 8.56 7.39 -6.46
C ILE A 216 9.53 8.22 -5.62
N PRO A 217 10.53 8.90 -6.25
CA PRO A 217 11.44 9.79 -5.53
C PRO A 217 10.70 10.91 -4.81
N LYS A 218 11.12 11.21 -3.56
CA LYS A 218 10.51 12.25 -2.72
C LYS A 218 11.42 13.47 -2.54
N ASP A 219 12.46 13.60 -3.34
CA ASP A 219 13.29 14.80 -3.36
C ASP A 219 12.55 15.98 -3.99
N LYS A 220 12.34 17.07 -3.22
CA LYS A 220 11.60 18.26 -3.69
C LYS A 220 12.22 18.90 -4.92
N THR A 221 13.56 18.92 -5.01
CA THR A 221 14.28 19.49 -6.16
C THR A 221 14.04 18.65 -7.41
N TRP A 222 14.10 17.33 -7.27
CA TRP A 222 13.82 16.43 -8.38
C TRP A 222 12.35 16.49 -8.82
N LEU A 223 11.42 16.60 -7.86
CA LEU A 223 9.97 16.71 -8.13
C LEU A 223 9.56 18.04 -8.76
N SER A 224 10.38 19.11 -8.62
CA SER A 224 10.06 20.43 -9.17
C SER A 224 9.90 20.43 -10.70
N LYS A 225 10.46 19.45 -11.41
CA LYS A 225 10.21 19.27 -12.86
C LYS A 225 8.80 18.79 -13.20
N TYR A 226 8.05 18.27 -12.23
CA TYR A 226 6.69 17.74 -12.40
C TYR A 226 5.62 18.56 -11.67
N PHE A 227 6.00 19.28 -10.62
CA PHE A 227 5.06 20.02 -9.79
C PHE A 227 5.45 21.49 -9.70
N GLU A 228 4.48 22.37 -9.96
CA GLU A 228 4.57 23.76 -9.60
C GLU A 228 4.13 23.92 -8.13
N GLY A 229 4.91 24.63 -7.32
CA GLY A 229 4.63 24.79 -5.90
C GLY A 229 5.03 23.59 -5.03
N ASN A 230 4.21 23.27 -4.04
CA ASN A 230 4.51 22.19 -3.10
C ASN A 230 4.15 20.81 -3.67
N PRO A 231 5.13 19.95 -3.97
CA PRO A 231 4.85 18.66 -4.57
C PRO A 231 4.14 17.67 -3.61
N PHE A 232 4.07 17.96 -2.32
CA PHE A 232 3.48 17.07 -1.30
C PHE A 232 2.11 17.53 -0.83
N ASP A 233 1.47 18.43 -1.55
CA ASP A 233 0.11 18.88 -1.27
C ASP A 233 -0.88 18.26 -2.26
N ILE A 234 -2.01 17.76 -1.73
CA ILE A 234 -3.12 17.22 -2.50
C ILE A 234 -4.46 17.91 -2.19
N ASN A 235 -4.43 19.01 -1.45
CA ASN A 235 -5.66 19.72 -1.05
C ASN A 235 -6.42 20.34 -2.23
N ASP A 236 -5.76 20.54 -3.36
CA ASP A 236 -6.37 20.94 -4.62
C ASP A 236 -7.36 19.88 -5.18
N VAL A 237 -7.16 18.60 -4.86
CA VAL A 237 -7.98 17.49 -5.35
C VAL A 237 -8.71 16.75 -4.24
N TRP A 238 -8.17 16.74 -3.02
CA TRP A 238 -8.78 16.06 -1.88
C TRP A 238 -8.41 16.70 -0.54
N PRO A 239 -9.07 17.79 -0.13
CA PRO A 239 -8.78 18.50 1.12
C PRO A 239 -9.15 17.67 2.37
N GLU A 240 -10.15 16.79 2.31
CA GLU A 240 -10.62 15.97 3.44
C GLU A 240 -9.82 14.67 3.61
N ASN A 241 -8.58 14.62 3.13
CA ASN A 241 -7.77 13.42 3.23
C ASN A 241 -7.31 13.14 4.67
N PHE A 242 -7.60 11.96 5.19
CA PHE A 242 -7.25 11.52 6.54
C PHE A 242 -6.56 10.15 6.60
N SER A 243 -6.62 9.39 5.51
CA SER A 243 -6.04 8.05 5.41
C SER A 243 -4.74 8.09 4.65
N THR A 244 -3.63 7.77 5.32
CA THR A 244 -2.29 7.82 4.72
C THR A 244 -2.19 7.12 3.37
N ASN A 245 -2.60 5.85 3.30
CA ASN A 245 -2.43 5.09 2.05
C ASN A 245 -3.31 5.60 0.91
N SER A 246 -4.54 6.04 1.20
CA SER A 246 -5.43 6.61 0.19
C SER A 246 -4.90 7.96 -0.31
N ALA A 247 -4.40 8.80 0.60
CA ALA A 247 -3.79 10.09 0.25
C ALA A 247 -2.53 9.90 -0.63
N GLN A 248 -1.67 8.95 -0.25
CA GLN A 248 -0.48 8.60 -1.04
C GLN A 248 -0.85 8.04 -2.42
N LYS A 249 -1.95 7.30 -2.53
CA LYS A 249 -2.46 6.77 -3.81
C LYS A 249 -2.92 7.91 -4.74
N VAL A 250 -3.66 8.89 -4.22
CA VAL A 250 -4.05 10.11 -4.97
C VAL A 250 -2.82 10.92 -5.38
N TRP A 251 -1.85 11.10 -4.49
CA TRP A 251 -0.60 11.76 -4.82
C TRP A 251 0.18 11.06 -5.93
N ALA A 252 0.27 9.74 -5.88
CA ALA A 252 0.93 8.94 -6.92
C ALA A 252 0.24 9.09 -8.28
N ALA A 253 -1.08 9.17 -8.32
CA ALA A 253 -1.84 9.49 -9.53
C ALA A 253 -1.53 10.90 -10.05
N LYS A 254 -1.45 11.91 -9.16
CA LYS A 254 -1.03 13.29 -9.53
C LYS A 254 0.38 13.31 -10.13
N PHE A 255 1.31 12.53 -9.57
CA PHE A 255 2.67 12.41 -10.12
C PHE A 255 2.65 11.75 -11.50
N ALA A 256 1.95 10.63 -11.64
CA ALA A 256 1.86 9.92 -12.93
C ALA A 256 1.19 10.77 -14.02
N ALA A 257 0.16 11.51 -13.69
CA ALA A 257 -0.52 12.42 -14.61
C ALA A 257 0.40 13.51 -15.19
N ARG A 258 1.49 13.84 -14.48
CA ARG A 258 2.51 14.81 -14.87
C ARG A 258 3.72 14.22 -15.56
N ASN A 259 3.77 12.90 -15.70
CA ASN A 259 4.89 12.21 -16.32
C ASN A 259 4.44 11.43 -17.56
N PRO A 260 4.81 11.85 -18.79
CA PRO A 260 4.37 11.22 -20.03
C PRO A 260 4.88 9.82 -20.24
N HIS A 261 5.93 9.43 -19.51
CA HIS A 261 6.55 8.12 -19.55
C HIS A 261 5.96 7.14 -18.53
N LEU A 262 4.87 7.55 -17.84
CA LEU A 262 4.16 6.70 -16.91
C LEU A 262 2.77 6.33 -17.40
N ALA A 263 2.44 5.07 -17.22
CA ALA A 263 1.08 4.56 -17.23
C ALA A 263 0.73 4.08 -15.83
N VAL A 264 -0.54 4.04 -15.47
CA VAL A 264 -0.98 3.63 -14.14
C VAL A 264 -1.83 2.37 -14.22
N ILE A 265 -1.56 1.43 -13.31
CA ILE A 265 -2.51 0.37 -12.95
C ILE A 265 -2.96 0.64 -11.51
N ASP A 266 -4.24 0.94 -11.35
CA ASP A 266 -4.89 1.12 -10.06
C ASP A 266 -5.59 -0.16 -9.64
N ILE A 267 -5.14 -0.74 -8.52
CA ILE A 267 -5.76 -1.94 -7.99
C ILE A 267 -6.43 -1.69 -6.64
N SER A 268 -7.52 -2.39 -6.45
CA SER A 268 -8.26 -2.37 -5.20
C SER A 268 -9.13 -3.63 -5.04
N SER A 269 -9.60 -3.87 -3.83
CA SER A 269 -10.66 -4.82 -3.53
C SER A 269 -12.01 -4.13 -3.66
N PHE A 270 -13.00 -4.80 -4.20
CA PHE A 270 -14.37 -4.27 -4.36
C PHE A 270 -14.96 -3.74 -3.04
N LYS A 271 -14.64 -4.39 -1.92
CA LYS A 271 -15.11 -4.01 -0.57
C LYS A 271 -14.22 -2.97 0.13
N CYS A 272 -13.26 -2.34 -0.55
CA CYS A 272 -12.35 -1.38 0.10
C CYS A 272 -13.03 -0.02 0.33
N GLY A 273 -13.61 0.19 1.52
CA GLY A 273 -14.27 1.45 1.88
C GLY A 273 -13.33 2.66 1.96
N HIS A 274 -12.02 2.45 2.14
CA HIS A 274 -11.03 3.54 2.14
C HIS A 274 -10.53 3.94 0.75
N ASP A 275 -10.64 3.04 -0.25
CA ASP A 275 -10.28 3.37 -1.64
C ASP A 275 -11.49 3.91 -2.43
N ALA A 276 -12.71 3.47 -2.10
CA ALA A 276 -13.91 3.87 -2.81
C ALA A 276 -14.05 5.40 -3.01
N PRO A 277 -13.79 6.26 -2.01
CA PRO A 277 -13.83 7.72 -2.21
C PRO A 277 -12.78 8.24 -3.19
N THR A 278 -11.69 7.52 -3.41
CA THR A 278 -10.58 7.97 -4.25
C THR A 278 -10.74 7.58 -5.72
N TYR A 279 -11.64 6.66 -6.06
CA TYR A 279 -11.80 6.20 -7.44
C TYR A 279 -12.13 7.34 -8.39
N GLY A 280 -13.19 8.12 -8.11
CA GLY A 280 -13.56 9.26 -8.93
C GLY A 280 -12.49 10.35 -8.98
N ILE A 281 -11.75 10.57 -7.89
CA ILE A 281 -10.65 11.54 -7.84
C ILE A 281 -9.52 11.11 -8.78
N ILE A 282 -9.11 9.84 -8.71
CA ILE A 282 -8.04 9.30 -9.55
C ILE A 282 -8.49 9.26 -11.02
N ASP A 283 -9.73 8.85 -11.30
CA ASP A 283 -10.30 8.86 -12.65
C ASP A 283 -10.27 10.27 -13.28
N SER A 284 -10.66 11.30 -12.51
CA SER A 284 -10.56 12.70 -12.96
C SER A 284 -9.11 13.11 -13.27
N ILE A 285 -8.18 12.88 -12.34
CA ILE A 285 -6.77 13.23 -12.50
C ILE A 285 -6.19 12.58 -13.76
N MET A 286 -6.42 11.29 -13.94
CA MET A 286 -5.86 10.53 -15.06
C MET A 286 -6.54 10.88 -16.39
N GLY A 287 -7.86 11.12 -16.35
CA GLY A 287 -8.67 11.48 -17.52
C GLY A 287 -8.32 12.88 -18.07
N GLU A 288 -8.19 13.88 -17.20
CA GLU A 288 -7.81 15.24 -17.60
C GLU A 288 -6.40 15.28 -18.20
N ALA A 289 -5.46 14.53 -17.62
CA ALA A 289 -4.11 14.40 -18.17
C ALA A 289 -4.04 13.52 -19.41
N ARG A 290 -5.11 12.83 -19.80
CA ARG A 290 -5.14 11.84 -20.88
C ARG A 290 -4.02 10.78 -20.72
N SER A 291 -3.69 10.46 -19.49
CA SER A 291 -2.67 9.47 -19.16
C SER A 291 -3.19 8.06 -19.42
N ALA A 292 -2.28 7.14 -19.72
CA ALA A 292 -2.64 5.72 -19.84
C ALA A 292 -2.99 5.15 -18.46
N TYR A 293 -4.19 4.60 -18.32
CA TYR A 293 -4.74 4.21 -17.04
C TYR A 293 -5.59 2.93 -17.16
N LEU A 294 -5.39 2.00 -16.25
CA LEU A 294 -6.16 0.76 -16.12
C LEU A 294 -6.59 0.57 -14.67
N THR A 295 -7.88 0.38 -14.45
CA THR A 295 -8.46 0.06 -13.13
C THR A 295 -8.75 -1.44 -13.00
N LEU A 296 -8.35 -2.02 -11.87
CA LEU A 296 -8.60 -3.41 -11.49
C LEU A 296 -9.08 -3.41 -10.04
N HIS A 297 -10.37 -3.11 -9.82
CA HIS A 297 -10.96 -2.93 -8.48
C HIS A 297 -11.75 -4.15 -8.00
N ASP A 298 -11.58 -5.29 -8.65
CA ASP A 298 -12.30 -6.54 -8.41
C ASP A 298 -11.38 -7.68 -7.90
N LEU A 299 -10.36 -7.32 -7.11
CA LEU A 299 -9.40 -8.26 -6.53
C LEU A 299 -9.92 -8.88 -5.21
N ASP A 300 -10.89 -9.78 -5.31
CA ASP A 300 -11.54 -10.40 -4.14
C ASP A 300 -11.38 -11.91 -4.05
N GLN A 301 -10.43 -12.48 -4.81
CA GLN A 301 -10.13 -13.92 -4.87
C GLN A 301 -8.61 -14.15 -4.92
N THR A 302 -8.18 -15.38 -4.65
CA THR A 302 -6.76 -15.77 -4.76
C THR A 302 -6.35 -16.21 -6.16
N SER A 303 -7.30 -16.46 -7.05
CA SER A 303 -7.01 -16.95 -8.41
C SER A 303 -7.28 -15.86 -9.45
N PRO A 304 -6.31 -15.57 -10.34
CA PRO A 304 -6.52 -14.65 -11.43
C PRO A 304 -7.59 -15.15 -12.36
N THR A 305 -8.49 -14.27 -12.78
CA THR A 305 -9.42 -14.58 -13.85
C THR A 305 -8.75 -14.36 -15.22
N GLU A 306 -9.13 -15.13 -16.25
CA GLU A 306 -8.66 -14.88 -17.62
C GLU A 306 -8.98 -13.45 -18.09
N SER A 307 -10.03 -12.83 -17.51
CA SER A 307 -10.38 -11.44 -17.74
C SER A 307 -9.23 -10.48 -17.41
N PHE A 308 -8.50 -10.68 -16.30
CA PHE A 308 -7.35 -9.83 -15.97
C PHE A 308 -6.25 -9.91 -17.01
N LYS A 309 -5.90 -11.12 -17.47
CA LYS A 309 -4.87 -11.30 -18.50
C LYS A 309 -5.23 -10.62 -19.82
N ILE A 310 -6.50 -10.69 -20.23
CA ILE A 310 -6.99 -10.02 -21.44
C ILE A 310 -6.89 -8.50 -21.27
N ARG A 311 -7.32 -7.95 -20.13
CA ARG A 311 -7.25 -6.52 -19.83
C ARG A 311 -5.80 -6.03 -19.81
N LEU A 312 -4.87 -6.76 -19.21
CA LEU A 312 -3.43 -6.45 -19.19
C LEU A 312 -2.81 -6.47 -20.59
N LYS A 313 -3.10 -7.49 -21.40
CA LYS A 313 -2.60 -7.57 -22.79
C LYS A 313 -3.15 -6.41 -23.66
N THR A 314 -4.41 -6.06 -23.50
CA THR A 314 -5.02 -4.91 -24.19
C THR A 314 -4.37 -3.61 -23.75
N PHE A 315 -4.15 -3.45 -22.46
CA PHE A 315 -3.44 -2.29 -21.91
C PHE A 315 -2.02 -2.18 -22.47
N ALA A 316 -1.24 -3.26 -22.43
CA ALA A 316 0.11 -3.32 -22.98
C ALA A 316 0.15 -2.98 -24.48
N TYR A 317 -0.82 -3.49 -25.26
CA TYR A 317 -0.95 -3.11 -26.66
C TYR A 317 -1.14 -1.59 -26.85
N ASN A 318 -2.02 -0.99 -26.05
CA ASN A 318 -2.25 0.45 -26.09
C ASN A 318 -1.00 1.26 -25.68
N LEU A 319 -0.23 0.77 -24.68
CA LEU A 319 1.04 1.41 -24.29
C LEU A 319 2.06 1.36 -25.42
N ASN A 320 2.20 0.21 -26.12
CA ASN A 320 3.09 0.11 -27.26
C ASN A 320 2.72 1.08 -28.39
N LYS A 321 1.42 1.24 -28.67
CA LYS A 321 0.94 2.26 -29.65
C LYS A 321 1.27 3.67 -29.21
N ARG A 322 1.16 3.97 -27.92
CA ARG A 322 1.55 5.28 -27.38
C ARG A 322 3.04 5.54 -27.48
N ILE A 323 3.90 4.52 -27.21
CA ILE A 323 5.35 4.59 -27.39
C ILE A 323 5.70 4.84 -28.87
N GLU A 324 5.08 4.11 -29.81
CA GLU A 324 5.31 4.33 -31.24
C GLU A 324 4.99 5.78 -31.64
N LYS A 325 3.89 6.33 -31.13
CA LYS A 325 3.49 7.73 -31.37
C LYS A 325 4.49 8.71 -30.79
N MET A 326 4.89 8.55 -29.52
CA MET A 326 5.91 9.42 -28.87
C MET A 326 7.23 9.45 -29.64
N ARG A 327 7.67 8.30 -30.17
CA ARG A 327 8.91 8.20 -30.96
C ARG A 327 8.81 8.89 -32.32
N LYS A 328 7.65 8.84 -32.97
CA LYS A 328 7.41 9.45 -34.30
C LYS A 328 7.26 10.97 -34.23
N GLU A 329 6.55 11.47 -33.24
CA GLU A 329 6.17 12.87 -33.19
C GLU A 329 7.27 13.79 -32.66
N ASN A 330 8.32 13.25 -32.05
CA ASN A 330 9.40 13.99 -31.38
C ASN A 330 8.90 15.19 -30.55
N HIS A 331 7.65 15.10 -30.08
CA HIS A 331 6.93 16.16 -29.41
C HIS A 331 7.52 16.42 -28.03
N PRO A 332 7.84 17.68 -27.69
CA PRO A 332 8.01 18.03 -26.29
C PRO A 332 6.66 17.78 -25.60
N TRP A 333 6.70 17.13 -24.46
CA TRP A 333 5.54 16.97 -23.60
C TRP A 333 4.94 18.33 -23.28
N ILE A 334 3.69 18.53 -23.67
CA ILE A 334 2.93 19.67 -23.24
C ILE A 334 2.48 19.34 -21.82
N GLN A 335 3.07 20.02 -20.84
CA GLN A 335 2.58 19.99 -19.46
C GLN A 335 1.06 20.21 -19.50
N PRO A 336 0.25 19.37 -18.81
CA PRO A 336 -1.16 19.71 -18.66
C PRO A 336 -1.22 21.11 -18.07
N PRO A 337 -2.19 21.94 -18.49
CA PRO A 337 -2.33 23.28 -17.96
C PRO A 337 -2.24 23.21 -16.44
N SER A 338 -1.43 24.11 -15.86
CA SER A 338 -1.33 24.24 -14.40
C SER A 338 -2.74 24.18 -13.85
N THR A 339 -3.02 23.21 -13.01
CA THR A 339 -4.35 23.04 -12.43
C THR A 339 -4.61 24.21 -11.47
N GLY A 340 -4.91 25.35 -12.06
CA GLY A 340 -5.68 26.35 -11.35
C GLY A 340 -7.02 25.67 -11.05
N GLN A 341 -7.28 25.44 -9.78
CA GLN A 341 -8.49 24.88 -9.20
C GLN A 341 -9.23 23.94 -10.17
N MET A 342 -9.02 22.64 -10.04
CA MET A 342 -9.91 21.67 -10.69
C MET A 342 -11.33 22.06 -10.29
N PRO A 343 -12.25 22.25 -11.25
CA PRO A 343 -13.64 22.47 -10.90
C PRO A 343 -14.07 21.23 -10.10
N ILE A 344 -14.28 21.41 -8.80
CA ILE A 344 -15.06 20.45 -8.03
C ILE A 344 -16.34 20.29 -8.85
N PRO A 345 -16.71 19.08 -9.31
CA PRO A 345 -17.96 18.91 -10.02
C PRO A 345 -19.02 19.55 -9.13
N ALA A 346 -19.64 20.61 -9.66
CA ALA A 346 -20.65 21.34 -8.90
C ALA A 346 -21.66 20.30 -8.46
N ASN A 347 -21.70 20.04 -7.16
CA ASN A 347 -22.71 19.18 -6.55
C ASN A 347 -24.02 19.89 -6.90
N THR A 348 -24.65 19.46 -7.96
CA THR A 348 -26.03 19.81 -8.27
C THR A 348 -26.94 19.09 -7.28
N VAL A 349 -26.71 19.39 -6.00
CA VAL A 349 -27.66 19.03 -4.97
C VAL A 349 -28.90 19.85 -5.27
N ASN A 350 -29.92 19.18 -5.79
CA ASN A 350 -31.21 19.77 -5.96
C ASN A 350 -31.76 20.15 -4.58
N LYS A 351 -31.56 21.43 -4.20
CA LYS A 351 -32.00 21.97 -2.90
C LYS A 351 -33.53 21.98 -2.72
N SER A 352 -34.30 21.53 -3.71
CA SER A 352 -35.76 21.40 -3.66
C SER A 352 -36.25 19.97 -3.39
N ALA A 353 -35.33 19.01 -3.16
CA ALA A 353 -35.74 17.64 -2.82
C ALA A 353 -36.24 17.57 -1.36
N THR A 354 -37.50 17.18 -1.16
CA THR A 354 -38.06 16.85 0.14
C THR A 354 -37.61 15.43 0.51
N VAL A 355 -36.83 15.27 1.58
CA VAL A 355 -36.38 13.96 2.06
C VAL A 355 -37.26 13.58 3.24
N SER A 356 -38.02 12.48 3.13
CA SER A 356 -38.68 11.83 4.24
C SER A 356 -37.70 10.88 4.90
N LEU A 357 -37.40 11.07 6.18
CA LEU A 357 -36.65 10.13 7.01
C LEU A 357 -37.62 9.20 7.71
N PHE A 358 -37.41 7.91 7.60
CA PHE A 358 -38.08 6.87 8.39
C PHE A 358 -37.21 6.44 9.56
#